data_7a6d3bef632bf942e526578fff2bb050
#
_entry.id   7a6d3bef632bf942e526578fff2bb050
#
_cell.length_a   1.000
_cell.length_b   1.000
_cell.length_c   1.000
_cell.angle_alpha   90.00
_cell.angle_beta   90.00
_cell.angle_gamma   90.00
#
_symmetry.space_group_name_H-M   'P 1'
#
loop_
_entity.id
_entity.type
_entity.pdbx_description
1 polymer ?
#
loop_
_entity_poly.entity_id
_entity_poly.type
_entity_poly.pdbx_seq_one_letter_code
_entity_poly.pdbx_strand_id
1 'polypeptide(L)'
;MKFFIDTANVEDIKKANDMGVICGVTTNPSLIAKEGRDFNEVIKEIASIVDGPISGEVKATTVDAEGMIKEGREIAKIHPNMVVKIPMTVEGLKATKVLSSEGIKCNVTLIFSANQALLAARAGAAYVSLTIMELIQRSSQQAFVIRSMLQTVHWQVQILPLFHMLLLSR
;
A
#
# COMPACT_ATOMS: atom_id res chain seq x y z
N MET A 1 -0.55 7.36 -14.62
CA MET A 1 -0.55 7.45 -13.14
C MET A 1 -1.58 6.47 -12.64
N LYS A 2 -1.32 5.73 -11.55
CA LYS A 2 -2.28 4.79 -10.96
C LYS A 2 -2.73 5.33 -9.61
N PHE A 3 -4.03 5.42 -9.41
CA PHE A 3 -4.62 5.90 -8.16
C PHE A 3 -5.14 4.72 -7.33
N PHE A 4 -4.94 4.81 -6.04
CA PHE A 4 -5.44 3.85 -5.06
C PHE A 4 -6.26 4.60 -4.02
N ILE A 5 -7.36 4.00 -3.57
CA ILE A 5 -8.11 4.50 -2.43
C ILE A 5 -7.59 3.83 -1.14
N ASP A 6 -7.39 4.60 -0.07
CA ASP A 6 -6.92 4.09 1.23
C ASP A 6 -8.10 4.04 2.22
N THR A 7 -8.81 2.93 2.21
CA THR A 7 -9.98 2.70 3.07
C THR A 7 -10.31 1.21 3.16
N ALA A 8 -11.05 0.82 4.18
CA ALA A 8 -11.70 -0.48 4.30
C ALA A 8 -13.22 -0.38 4.14
N ASN A 9 -13.77 0.85 3.95
CA ASN A 9 -15.18 1.06 3.75
C ASN A 9 -15.61 0.67 2.34
N VAL A 10 -16.40 -0.39 2.24
CA VAL A 10 -16.80 -0.99 0.95
C VAL A 10 -17.65 -0.05 0.11
N GLU A 11 -18.52 0.76 0.73
CA GLU A 11 -19.37 1.71 0.00
C GLU A 11 -18.54 2.84 -0.64
N ASP A 12 -17.50 3.33 0.04
CA ASP A 12 -16.60 4.33 -0.53
C ASP A 12 -15.76 3.72 -1.67
N ILE A 13 -15.36 2.46 -1.53
CA ILE A 13 -14.65 1.73 -2.60
C ILE A 13 -15.54 1.57 -3.84
N LYS A 14 -16.82 1.17 -3.67
CA LYS A 14 -17.78 1.06 -4.77
C LYS A 14 -17.93 2.38 -5.51
N LYS A 15 -18.18 3.48 -4.77
CA LYS A 15 -18.31 4.83 -5.36
C LYS A 15 -17.06 5.24 -6.15
N ALA A 16 -15.86 4.99 -5.59
CA ALA A 16 -14.61 5.33 -6.26
C ALA A 16 -14.37 4.45 -7.50
N ASN A 17 -14.73 3.16 -7.43
CA ASN A 17 -14.64 2.25 -8.56
C ASN A 17 -15.62 2.62 -9.68
N ASP A 18 -16.85 2.99 -9.35
CA ASP A 18 -17.86 3.43 -10.32
C ASP A 18 -17.44 4.68 -11.09
N MET A 19 -16.63 5.55 -10.47
CA MET A 19 -16.03 6.70 -11.16
C MET A 19 -14.94 6.31 -12.17
N GLY A 20 -14.45 5.05 -12.14
CA GLY A 20 -13.40 4.56 -13.03
C GLY A 20 -12.02 5.18 -12.79
N VAL A 21 -11.79 5.80 -11.62
CA VAL A 21 -10.53 6.53 -11.35
C VAL A 21 -9.53 5.74 -10.54
N ILE A 22 -9.94 4.70 -9.82
CA ILE A 22 -9.04 3.88 -9.01
C ILE A 22 -8.55 2.65 -9.77
N CYS A 23 -7.33 2.24 -9.46
CA CYS A 23 -6.69 1.04 -10.01
C CYS A 23 -6.44 -0.03 -8.94
N GLY A 24 -6.75 0.26 -7.68
CA GLY A 24 -6.54 -0.66 -6.57
C GLY A 24 -6.92 -0.02 -5.24
N VAL A 25 -6.77 -0.80 -4.17
CA VAL A 25 -7.15 -0.41 -2.80
C VAL A 25 -5.97 -0.64 -1.86
N THR A 26 -5.78 0.27 -0.91
CA THR A 26 -4.91 0.05 0.25
C THR A 26 -5.74 0.00 1.52
N THR A 27 -5.45 -0.97 2.36
CA THR A 27 -6.04 -1.09 3.68
C THR A 27 -4.95 -1.25 4.75
N ASN A 28 -5.37 -1.21 5.99
CA ASN A 28 -4.54 -1.59 7.12
C ASN A 28 -5.42 -2.18 8.25
N PRO A 29 -4.84 -2.88 9.23
CA PRO A 29 -5.60 -3.51 10.31
C PRO A 29 -6.49 -2.54 11.09
N SER A 30 -6.06 -1.30 11.27
CA SER A 30 -6.84 -0.28 11.99
C SER A 30 -8.06 0.19 11.22
N LEU A 31 -7.97 0.30 9.90
CA LEU A 31 -9.11 0.63 9.04
C LEU A 31 -10.15 -0.49 9.07
N ILE A 32 -9.71 -1.75 8.95
CA ILE A 32 -10.60 -2.91 8.97
C ILE A 32 -11.26 -3.08 10.35
N ALA A 33 -10.50 -2.86 11.44
CA ALA A 33 -11.03 -2.91 12.79
C ALA A 33 -12.15 -1.88 13.04
N LYS A 34 -12.08 -0.70 12.41
CA LYS A 34 -13.14 0.32 12.48
C LYS A 34 -14.44 -0.13 11.84
N GLU A 35 -14.38 -0.96 10.82
CA GLU A 35 -15.58 -1.53 10.19
C GLU A 35 -16.22 -2.66 11.02
N GLY A 36 -15.55 -3.14 12.08
CA GLY A 36 -16.06 -4.20 12.96
C GLY A 36 -16.25 -5.55 12.29
N ARG A 37 -15.54 -5.81 11.18
CA ARG A 37 -15.68 -6.98 10.32
C ARG A 37 -14.40 -7.83 10.29
N ASP A 38 -14.54 -9.09 9.87
CA ASP A 38 -13.38 -9.97 9.65
C ASP A 38 -12.52 -9.51 8.48
N PHE A 39 -11.20 -9.61 8.67
CA PHE A 39 -10.23 -9.16 7.67
C PHE A 39 -10.40 -9.89 6.32
N ASN A 40 -10.55 -11.22 6.36
CA ASN A 40 -10.64 -12.02 5.13
C ASN A 40 -11.95 -11.77 4.38
N GLU A 41 -13.05 -11.54 5.10
CA GLU A 41 -14.35 -11.22 4.51
C GLU A 41 -14.30 -9.87 3.78
N VAL A 42 -13.76 -8.84 4.44
CA VAL A 42 -13.62 -7.51 3.84
C VAL A 42 -12.74 -7.56 2.60
N ILE A 43 -11.59 -8.25 2.65
CA ILE A 43 -10.69 -8.37 1.49
C ILE A 43 -11.38 -9.09 0.31
N LYS A 44 -12.11 -10.18 0.58
CA LYS A 44 -12.85 -10.90 -0.48
C LYS A 44 -13.92 -10.03 -1.12
N GLU A 45 -14.64 -9.24 -0.32
CA GLU A 45 -15.64 -8.32 -0.84
C GLU A 45 -14.99 -7.21 -1.69
N ILE A 46 -13.89 -6.61 -1.22
CA ILE A 46 -13.12 -5.62 -2.00
C ILE A 46 -12.65 -6.24 -3.32
N ALA A 47 -12.14 -7.46 -3.30
CA ALA A 47 -11.66 -8.17 -4.49
C ALA A 47 -12.78 -8.46 -5.52
N SER A 48 -14.04 -8.56 -5.07
CA SER A 48 -15.18 -8.71 -5.97
C SER A 48 -15.59 -7.40 -6.66
N ILE A 49 -15.16 -6.25 -6.12
CA ILE A 49 -15.51 -4.91 -6.62
C ILE A 49 -14.39 -4.35 -7.50
N VAL A 50 -13.14 -4.49 -7.07
CA VAL A 50 -11.98 -3.88 -7.73
C VAL A 50 -11.09 -4.95 -8.34
N ASP A 51 -11.00 -4.97 -9.66
CA ASP A 51 -10.04 -5.81 -10.39
C ASP A 51 -8.67 -5.14 -10.43
N GLY A 52 -7.96 -5.21 -9.30
CA GLY A 52 -6.67 -4.56 -9.14
C GLY A 52 -5.96 -4.97 -7.85
N PRO A 53 -4.73 -4.47 -7.61
CA PRO A 53 -3.98 -4.79 -6.40
C PRO A 53 -4.67 -4.28 -5.14
N ILE A 54 -4.71 -5.16 -4.13
CA ILE A 54 -5.28 -4.88 -2.80
C ILE A 54 -4.17 -5.03 -1.78
N SER A 55 -3.77 -3.94 -1.13
CA SER A 55 -2.72 -3.97 -0.12
C SER A 55 -3.31 -4.30 1.25
N GLY A 56 -2.87 -5.44 1.82
CA GLY A 56 -3.13 -5.85 3.19
C GLY A 56 -1.86 -5.76 4.03
N GLU A 57 -1.92 -5.06 5.16
CA GLU A 57 -0.75 -4.79 6.01
C GLU A 57 -0.55 -5.88 7.06
N VAL A 58 0.72 -6.25 7.31
CA VAL A 58 1.10 -7.06 8.46
C VAL A 58 0.76 -6.33 9.76
N LYS A 59 0.59 -7.08 10.86
CA LYS A 59 0.22 -6.50 12.15
C LYS A 59 1.28 -5.52 12.65
N ALA A 60 0.88 -4.38 13.19
CA ALA A 60 1.79 -3.40 13.76
C ALA A 60 2.60 -3.93 14.97
N THR A 61 2.13 -5.01 15.60
CA THR A 61 2.81 -5.67 16.71
C THR A 61 3.92 -6.62 16.26
N THR A 62 3.97 -6.98 14.97
CA THR A 62 4.98 -7.87 14.40
C THR A 62 6.17 -7.03 13.95
N VAL A 63 7.26 -7.10 14.73
CA VAL A 63 8.43 -6.22 14.54
C VAL A 63 9.64 -6.91 13.92
N ASP A 64 9.66 -8.24 13.87
CA ASP A 64 10.74 -9.05 13.31
C ASP A 64 10.44 -9.52 11.89
N ALA A 65 11.50 -9.81 11.13
CA ALA A 65 11.36 -10.21 9.72
C ALA A 65 10.64 -11.56 9.56
N GLU A 66 10.91 -12.52 10.46
CA GLU A 66 10.33 -13.87 10.36
C GLU A 66 8.81 -13.83 10.56
N GLY A 67 8.35 -13.10 11.56
CA GLY A 67 6.93 -12.85 11.80
C GLY A 67 6.25 -12.18 10.61
N MET A 68 6.86 -11.12 10.05
CA MET A 68 6.33 -10.42 8.87
C MET A 68 6.28 -11.33 7.64
N ILE A 69 7.26 -12.21 7.44
CA ILE A 69 7.28 -13.18 6.34
C ILE A 69 6.12 -14.18 6.50
N LYS A 70 5.94 -14.71 7.71
CA LYS A 70 4.86 -15.64 8.00
C LYS A 70 3.48 -15.02 7.74
N GLU A 71 3.23 -13.84 8.29
CA GLU A 71 1.99 -13.10 8.06
C GLU A 71 1.80 -12.74 6.59
N GLY A 72 2.86 -12.30 5.92
CA GLY A 72 2.82 -11.95 4.50
C GLY A 72 2.42 -13.11 3.61
N ARG A 73 2.91 -14.32 3.88
CA ARG A 73 2.49 -15.52 3.17
C ARG A 73 1.00 -15.83 3.37
N GLU A 74 0.48 -15.64 4.59
CA GLU A 74 -0.94 -15.84 4.87
C GLU A 74 -1.82 -14.79 4.17
N ILE A 75 -1.42 -13.52 4.20
CA ILE A 75 -2.11 -12.44 3.48
C ILE A 75 -2.14 -12.73 1.98
N ALA A 76 -1.03 -13.15 1.39
CA ALA A 76 -0.93 -13.43 -0.03
C ALA A 76 -1.85 -14.58 -0.51
N LYS A 77 -2.20 -15.53 0.38
CA LYS A 77 -3.10 -16.66 0.07
C LYS A 77 -4.57 -16.26 -0.03
N ILE A 78 -4.97 -15.11 0.50
CA ILE A 78 -6.38 -14.71 0.58
C ILE A 78 -6.97 -14.50 -0.82
N HIS A 79 -6.21 -13.85 -1.72
CA HIS A 79 -6.63 -13.57 -3.10
C HIS A 79 -5.40 -13.31 -4.01
N PRO A 80 -5.45 -13.66 -5.30
CA PRO A 80 -4.34 -13.43 -6.25
C PRO A 80 -3.91 -11.95 -6.41
N ASN A 81 -4.83 -11.01 -6.18
CA ASN A 81 -4.56 -9.57 -6.25
C ASN A 81 -3.93 -9.00 -4.98
N MET A 82 -3.66 -9.83 -3.96
CA MET A 82 -3.06 -9.35 -2.71
C MET A 82 -1.65 -8.83 -2.92
N VAL A 83 -1.37 -7.73 -2.24
CA VAL A 83 -0.06 -7.11 -2.10
C VAL A 83 0.21 -6.96 -0.60
N VAL A 84 1.30 -7.54 -0.12
CA VAL A 84 1.63 -7.50 1.31
C VAL A 84 2.22 -6.14 1.65
N LYS A 85 1.55 -5.40 2.54
CA LYS A 85 2.02 -4.08 2.98
C LYS A 85 2.93 -4.25 4.21
N ILE A 86 4.16 -3.71 4.13
CA ILE A 86 5.25 -3.93 5.07
C ILE A 86 5.85 -2.58 5.47
N PRO A 87 6.11 -2.32 6.77
CA PRO A 87 6.71 -1.06 7.20
C PRO A 87 8.17 -0.91 6.76
N MET A 88 8.61 0.33 6.47
CA MET A 88 9.99 0.66 6.11
C MET A 88 10.91 0.61 7.31
N THR A 89 11.28 -0.59 7.71
CA THR A 89 12.24 -0.90 8.78
C THR A 89 13.32 -1.83 8.24
N VAL A 90 14.41 -2.04 8.99
CA VAL A 90 15.45 -3.01 8.63
C VAL A 90 14.83 -4.41 8.49
N GLU A 91 14.02 -4.82 9.46
CA GLU A 91 13.32 -6.12 9.43
C GLU A 91 12.28 -6.20 8.31
N GLY A 92 11.56 -5.11 8.04
CA GLY A 92 10.62 -5.01 6.92
C GLY A 92 11.31 -5.15 5.56
N LEU A 93 12.51 -4.59 5.38
CA LEU A 93 13.29 -4.77 4.15
C LEU A 93 13.79 -6.22 3.98
N LYS A 94 14.19 -6.88 5.06
CA LYS A 94 14.54 -8.32 5.04
C LYS A 94 13.32 -9.15 4.64
N ALA A 95 12.16 -8.89 5.25
CA ALA A 95 10.91 -9.57 4.91
C ALA A 95 10.51 -9.33 3.45
N THR A 96 10.58 -8.09 2.97
CA THR A 96 10.30 -7.71 1.58
C THR A 96 11.18 -8.50 0.60
N LYS A 97 12.47 -8.62 0.89
CA LYS A 97 13.41 -9.38 0.05
C LYS A 97 13.00 -10.84 -0.07
N VAL A 98 12.64 -11.49 1.03
CA VAL A 98 12.25 -12.90 1.04
C VAL A 98 10.93 -13.09 0.29
N LEU A 99 9.88 -12.35 0.65
CA LEU A 99 8.56 -12.46 0.02
C LEU A 99 8.62 -12.15 -1.48
N SER A 100 9.38 -11.14 -1.88
CA SER A 100 9.57 -10.80 -3.30
C SER A 100 10.28 -11.93 -4.05
N SER A 101 11.27 -12.61 -3.45
CA SER A 101 11.92 -13.76 -4.08
C SER A 101 11.00 -14.97 -4.25
N GLU A 102 9.93 -15.04 -3.47
CA GLU A 102 8.84 -16.04 -3.56
C GLU A 102 7.74 -15.64 -4.56
N GLY A 103 7.88 -14.49 -5.25
CA GLY A 103 6.89 -13.98 -6.20
C GLY A 103 5.73 -13.22 -5.53
N ILE A 104 5.78 -13.01 -4.22
CA ILE A 104 4.76 -12.27 -3.48
C ILE A 104 5.03 -10.77 -3.64
N LYS A 105 4.05 -10.02 -4.16
CA LYS A 105 4.16 -8.58 -4.33
C LYS A 105 4.11 -7.87 -2.98
N CYS A 106 5.07 -6.97 -2.74
CA CYS A 106 5.13 -6.18 -1.52
C CYS A 106 4.93 -4.69 -1.80
N ASN A 107 4.23 -4.02 -0.88
CA ASN A 107 4.09 -2.57 -0.81
C ASN A 107 4.78 -2.07 0.47
N VAL A 108 5.94 -1.43 0.33
CA VAL A 108 6.65 -0.88 1.50
C VAL A 108 6.05 0.46 1.87
N THR A 109 5.55 0.55 3.10
CA THR A 109 4.85 1.73 3.66
C THR A 109 5.73 2.48 4.66
N LEU A 110 5.26 3.67 5.10
CA LEU A 110 5.99 4.57 6.00
C LEU A 110 7.30 5.06 5.37
N ILE A 111 7.25 5.38 4.10
CA ILE A 111 8.38 5.97 3.38
C ILE A 111 8.29 7.50 3.44
N PHE A 112 9.31 8.12 3.99
CA PHE A 112 9.42 9.56 4.22
C PHE A 112 10.54 10.23 3.39
N SER A 113 11.29 9.45 2.60
CA SER A 113 12.36 10.01 1.77
C SER A 113 12.60 9.18 0.50
N ALA A 114 13.20 9.83 -0.51
CA ALA A 114 13.60 9.16 -1.75
C ALA A 114 14.61 8.03 -1.50
N ASN A 115 15.53 8.21 -0.55
CA ASN A 115 16.51 7.18 -0.21
C ASN A 115 15.85 5.92 0.37
N GLN A 116 14.84 6.09 1.22
CA GLN A 116 14.05 4.95 1.73
C GLN A 116 13.31 4.24 0.60
N ALA A 117 12.72 4.97 -0.33
CA ALA A 117 12.06 4.38 -1.49
C ALA A 117 13.03 3.59 -2.37
N LEU A 118 14.27 4.09 -2.55
CA LEU A 118 15.32 3.38 -3.27
C LEU A 118 15.71 2.07 -2.59
N LEU A 119 15.86 2.08 -1.27
CA LEU A 119 16.16 0.87 -0.49
C LEU A 119 15.02 -0.15 -0.60
N ALA A 120 13.77 0.29 -0.50
CA ALA A 120 12.60 -0.57 -0.67
C ALA A 120 12.54 -1.20 -2.08
N ALA A 121 12.75 -0.40 -3.12
CA ALA A 121 12.83 -0.89 -4.49
C ALA A 121 13.96 -1.91 -4.68
N ARG A 122 15.14 -1.66 -4.09
CA ARG A 122 16.27 -2.58 -4.14
C ARG A 122 16.01 -3.88 -3.39
N ALA A 123 15.20 -3.84 -2.32
CA ALA A 123 14.75 -5.03 -1.61
C ALA A 123 13.69 -5.85 -2.39
N GLY A 124 13.18 -5.35 -3.51
CA GLY A 124 12.21 -6.04 -4.36
C GLY A 124 10.77 -5.59 -4.18
N ALA A 125 10.53 -4.43 -3.57
CA ALA A 125 9.17 -3.88 -3.44
C ALA A 125 8.55 -3.63 -4.83
N ALA A 126 7.32 -4.12 -5.03
CA ALA A 126 6.53 -3.83 -6.23
C ALA A 126 5.87 -2.44 -6.16
N TYR A 127 5.59 -1.97 -4.95
CA TYR A 127 4.98 -0.68 -4.65
C TYR A 127 5.65 -0.04 -3.44
N VAL A 128 5.58 1.28 -3.36
CA VAL A 128 5.99 2.06 -2.19
C VAL A 128 4.92 3.11 -1.87
N SER A 129 4.56 3.20 -0.60
CA SER A 129 3.63 4.23 -0.10
C SER A 129 4.41 5.37 0.53
N LEU A 130 4.37 6.54 -0.13
CA LEU A 130 5.04 7.76 0.34
C LEU A 130 4.08 8.60 1.16
N THR A 131 4.54 9.13 2.29
CA THR A 131 3.82 10.14 3.05
C THR A 131 4.13 11.52 2.50
N ILE A 132 3.17 12.14 1.82
CA ILE A 132 3.35 13.35 0.99
C ILE A 132 3.71 14.61 1.79
N MET A 133 3.37 14.68 3.08
CA MET A 133 3.53 15.90 3.89
C MET A 133 4.97 16.45 3.94
N GLU A 134 6.00 15.63 3.76
CA GLU A 134 7.40 16.07 3.75
C GLU A 134 7.98 16.33 2.36
N LEU A 135 7.39 15.79 1.29
CA LEU A 135 7.90 15.95 -0.07
C LEU A 135 7.70 17.38 -0.62
N ILE A 136 6.69 18.11 -0.14
CA ILE A 136 6.41 19.49 -0.56
C ILE A 136 7.41 20.46 0.06
N GLN A 137 8.03 20.13 1.20
CA GLN A 137 8.99 21.01 1.89
C GLN A 137 10.46 20.76 1.57
N ARG A 138 10.81 19.68 0.88
CA ARG A 138 12.21 19.34 0.57
C ARG A 138 12.55 19.66 -0.88
N SER A 139 13.64 20.40 -1.02
CA SER A 139 14.26 21.01 -2.20
C SER A 139 14.15 20.24 -3.55
N SER A 140 14.23 20.99 -4.64
CA SER A 140 14.22 20.60 -6.06
C SER A 140 15.06 19.38 -6.44
N GLN A 141 16.11 19.03 -5.70
CA GLN A 141 16.97 17.86 -5.96
C GLN A 141 16.29 16.53 -5.62
N GLN A 142 15.48 16.46 -4.55
CA GLN A 142 14.75 15.25 -4.20
C GLN A 142 13.58 14.99 -5.16
N ALA A 143 12.96 16.04 -5.66
CA ALA A 143 11.92 15.92 -6.69
C ALA A 143 12.47 15.32 -8.00
N PHE A 144 13.72 15.59 -8.34
CA PHE A 144 14.39 15.00 -9.52
C PHE A 144 14.66 13.49 -9.34
N VAL A 145 15.15 13.07 -8.18
CA VAL A 145 15.36 11.63 -7.86
C VAL A 145 14.02 10.87 -7.90
N ILE A 146 12.98 11.44 -7.31
CA ILE A 146 11.64 10.85 -7.34
C ILE A 146 11.13 10.73 -8.78
N ARG A 147 11.33 11.74 -9.61
CA ARG A 147 10.89 11.75 -11.02
C ARG A 147 11.60 10.70 -11.87
N SER A 148 12.88 10.47 -11.67
CA SER A 148 13.64 9.43 -12.37
C SER A 148 13.28 8.02 -11.91
N MET A 149 12.93 7.86 -10.62
CA MET A 149 12.45 6.59 -10.07
C MET A 149 11.03 6.23 -10.52
N LEU A 150 10.18 7.22 -10.83
CA LEU A 150 8.82 7.02 -11.35
C LEU A 150 8.77 6.23 -12.66
N GLN A 151 9.87 6.15 -13.38
CA GLN A 151 9.98 5.35 -14.63
C GLN A 151 10.28 3.87 -14.37
N THR A 152 10.79 3.51 -13.21
CA THR A 152 11.30 2.16 -12.93
C THR A 152 10.44 1.37 -11.92
N VAL A 153 9.67 2.04 -11.08
CA VAL A 153 8.81 1.42 -10.05
C VAL A 153 7.38 1.93 -10.22
N HIS A 154 6.39 1.05 -10.10
CA HIS A 154 4.98 1.46 -10.09
C HIS A 154 4.69 2.21 -8.79
N TRP A 155 4.68 3.54 -8.87
CA TRP A 155 4.43 4.40 -7.72
C TRP A 155 2.96 4.42 -7.37
N GLN A 156 2.68 4.11 -6.14
CA GLN A 156 1.39 4.30 -5.51
C GLN A 156 1.37 5.67 -4.82
N VAL A 157 0.64 6.62 -5.38
CA VAL A 157 0.37 7.88 -4.68
C VAL A 157 -0.85 7.65 -3.80
N GLN A 158 -0.65 7.59 -2.51
CA GLN A 158 -1.71 7.58 -1.51
C GLN A 158 -2.31 8.98 -1.45
N ILE A 159 -3.47 9.19 -2.03
CA ILE A 159 -4.23 10.44 -1.88
C ILE A 159 -5.05 10.29 -0.60
N LEU A 160 -4.44 10.67 0.52
CA LEU A 160 -5.14 10.90 1.78
C LEU A 160 -5.80 12.30 1.72
N PRO A 161 -6.68 12.60 2.49
CA PRO A 161 -7.98 13.18 2.75
C PRO A 161 -8.58 14.16 1.72
N LEU A 162 -7.95 14.53 0.63
CA LEU A 162 -8.54 15.41 -0.38
C LEU A 162 -9.81 14.82 -1.01
N PHE A 163 -9.89 13.51 -1.13
CA PHE A 163 -11.06 12.81 -1.65
C PHE A 163 -12.23 12.86 -0.65
N HIS A 164 -11.95 12.80 0.64
CA HIS A 164 -12.98 12.95 1.70
C HIS A 164 -13.56 14.37 1.70
N MET A 165 -12.76 15.38 1.42
CA MET A 165 -13.19 16.78 1.30
C MET A 165 -14.08 17.01 0.06
N LEU A 166 -13.81 16.34 -1.06
CA LEU A 166 -14.60 16.46 -2.30
C LEU A 166 -15.96 15.76 -2.19
N LEU A 167 -16.08 14.70 -1.40
CA LEU A 167 -17.35 13.99 -1.18
C LEU A 167 -18.24 14.66 -0.12
N LEU A 168 -17.67 15.46 0.79
CA LEU A 168 -18.41 16.17 1.84
C LEU A 168 -18.86 17.59 1.45
N SER A 169 -18.49 18.07 0.28
CA SER A 169 -18.86 19.41 -0.22
C SER A 169 -20.11 19.43 -1.12
N ARG A 170 -21.00 18.45 -0.95
CA ARG A 170 -22.36 18.49 -1.56
C ARG A 170 -23.43 18.25 -0.54
#